data_b42b57999aa1dde38b7ff80463ecf16c
#
_entry.id   b42b57999aa1dde38b7ff80463ecf16c
#
_cell.length_a   1.000
_cell.length_b   1.000
_cell.length_c   1.000
_cell.angle_alpha   90.00
_cell.angle_beta   90.00
_cell.angle_gamma   90.00
#
_symmetry.space_group_name_H-M   'P 1'
#
loop_
_entity.id
_entity.type
_entity.pdbx_description
1 polymer ?
#
loop_
_entity_poly.entity_id
_entity_poly.type
_entity_poly.pdbx_seq_one_letter_code
_entity_poly.pdbx_strand_id
1 'polypeptide(L)'
;MQSKQNAAFLCGILGCLCYGGGDWLMMYGSTAHSGAVSWLTEGTASIPGWRYDLAMALAFPGIILYGIALFSVQSYIKNEKERKIYHYLNAFGLTPWIALHLFYIMILTLFSWMNGTGYAAQAIPVCEGLYSQLSWLIPVTEGMMLPVFIYWFYLQISGKTIFPKWMAFTNVLLIFGALKCLTLLMPDSAFRLGFTNGLMSESMVIWFAIMMIYRSKSK
;
A
#
# COMPACT_ATOMS: atom_id res chain seq x y z
N MET A 1 -23.38 -16.25 -7.52
CA MET A 1 -22.57 -15.93 -6.33
C MET A 1 -21.07 -15.83 -6.65
N GLN A 2 -20.47 -16.79 -7.33
CA GLN A 2 -19.04 -16.81 -7.68
C GLN A 2 -18.61 -15.63 -8.57
N SER A 3 -19.40 -15.21 -9.55
CA SER A 3 -19.13 -14.05 -10.41
C SER A 3 -18.95 -12.75 -9.59
N LYS A 4 -19.82 -12.52 -8.60
CA LYS A 4 -19.71 -11.34 -7.71
C LYS A 4 -18.46 -11.35 -6.83
N GLN A 5 -18.02 -12.53 -6.40
CA GLN A 5 -16.82 -12.69 -5.56
C GLN A 5 -15.54 -12.49 -6.38
N ASN A 6 -15.49 -13.01 -7.60
CA ASN A 6 -14.36 -12.73 -8.50
C ASN A 6 -14.29 -11.24 -8.88
N ALA A 7 -15.44 -10.59 -9.07
CA ALA A 7 -15.49 -9.15 -9.30
C ALA A 7 -14.92 -8.35 -8.10
N ALA A 8 -15.18 -8.78 -6.85
CA ALA A 8 -14.62 -8.13 -5.68
C ALA A 8 -13.08 -8.27 -5.61
N PHE A 9 -12.53 -9.45 -5.91
CA PHE A 9 -11.07 -9.60 -5.98
C PHE A 9 -10.45 -8.78 -7.11
N LEU A 10 -11.14 -8.70 -8.25
CA LEU A 10 -10.71 -7.82 -9.34
C LEU A 10 -10.70 -6.35 -8.91
N CYS A 11 -11.72 -5.89 -8.17
CA CYS A 11 -11.70 -4.57 -7.54
C CYS A 11 -10.47 -4.39 -6.64
N GLY A 12 -10.12 -5.40 -5.83
CA GLY A 12 -8.92 -5.38 -5.02
C GLY A 12 -7.64 -5.20 -5.84
N ILE A 13 -7.49 -5.98 -6.90
CA ILE A 13 -6.35 -5.88 -7.82
C ILE A 13 -6.29 -4.49 -8.47
N LEU A 14 -7.41 -3.98 -8.98
CA LEU A 14 -7.48 -2.64 -9.57
C LEU A 14 -7.18 -1.53 -8.56
N GLY A 15 -7.69 -1.67 -7.32
CA GLY A 15 -7.36 -0.77 -6.22
C GLY A 15 -5.86 -0.74 -5.91
N CYS A 16 -5.23 -1.92 -5.88
CA CYS A 16 -3.79 -2.06 -5.71
C CYS A 16 -3.00 -1.39 -6.86
N LEU A 17 -3.46 -1.56 -8.10
CA LEU A 17 -2.83 -0.92 -9.25
C LEU A 17 -2.97 0.60 -9.21
N CYS A 18 -4.08 1.13 -8.71
CA CYS A 18 -4.24 2.57 -8.48
C CYS A 18 -3.25 3.08 -7.43
N TYR A 19 -3.17 2.44 -6.27
CA TYR A 19 -2.25 2.83 -5.21
C TYR A 19 -0.78 2.63 -5.59
N GLY A 20 -0.41 1.42 -5.98
CA GLY A 20 0.97 1.10 -6.39
C GLY A 20 1.40 1.93 -7.60
N GLY A 21 0.50 2.16 -8.57
CA GLY A 21 0.76 3.09 -9.67
C GLY A 21 1.04 4.52 -9.19
N GLY A 22 0.32 4.98 -8.16
CA GLY A 22 0.58 6.24 -7.48
C GLY A 22 1.98 6.26 -6.84
N ASP A 23 2.34 5.21 -6.08
CA ASP A 23 3.67 5.07 -5.47
C ASP A 23 4.79 5.11 -6.51
N TRP A 24 4.63 4.41 -7.64
CA TRP A 24 5.57 4.47 -8.75
C TRP A 24 5.64 5.84 -9.40
N LEU A 25 4.51 6.51 -9.59
CA LEU A 25 4.48 7.86 -10.18
C LEU A 25 5.29 8.85 -9.36
N MET A 26 5.20 8.78 -8.02
CA MET A 26 5.88 9.74 -7.16
C MET A 26 7.33 9.36 -6.80
N MET A 27 7.77 8.12 -7.03
CA MET A 27 9.09 7.64 -6.60
C MET A 27 10.00 7.16 -7.72
N TYR A 28 9.48 6.88 -8.92
CA TYR A 28 10.30 6.42 -10.04
C TYR A 28 11.15 7.54 -10.60
N GLY A 29 12.40 7.62 -10.14
CA GLY A 29 13.34 8.68 -10.53
C GLY A 29 14.78 8.36 -10.10
N SER A 30 15.66 9.36 -10.14
CA SER A 30 17.03 9.23 -9.66
C SER A 30 17.06 8.87 -8.17
N THR A 31 18.03 8.05 -7.78
CA THR A 31 18.28 7.65 -6.40
C THR A 31 19.31 8.52 -5.68
N ALA A 32 19.86 9.52 -6.36
CA ALA A 32 20.82 10.44 -5.76
C ALA A 32 20.20 11.14 -4.54
N HIS A 33 20.87 11.03 -3.41
CA HIS A 33 20.33 11.39 -2.12
C HIS A 33 20.73 12.81 -1.72
N SER A 34 19.77 13.63 -1.25
CA SER A 34 20.02 15.03 -0.92
C SER A 34 20.00 15.35 0.59
N GLY A 35 19.51 14.44 1.45
CA GLY A 35 19.35 14.68 2.88
C GLY A 35 19.22 13.41 3.72
N ALA A 36 18.74 13.51 4.95
CA ALA A 36 18.57 12.39 5.89
C ALA A 36 17.37 11.51 5.54
N VAL A 37 16.33 12.08 4.94
CA VAL A 37 15.12 11.35 4.53
C VAL A 37 15.36 10.69 3.19
N SER A 38 15.42 9.35 3.16
CA SER A 38 15.89 8.54 2.05
C SER A 38 15.11 8.68 0.73
N TRP A 39 13.88 9.15 0.78
CA TRP A 39 13.02 9.33 -0.40
C TRP A 39 12.95 10.78 -0.91
N LEU A 40 13.63 11.75 -0.26
CA LEU A 40 13.85 13.09 -0.77
C LEU A 40 15.14 13.08 -1.63
N THR A 41 15.01 12.68 -2.87
CA THR A 41 16.12 12.49 -3.81
C THR A 41 16.10 13.56 -4.91
N GLU A 42 17.20 13.70 -5.66
CA GLU A 42 17.21 14.53 -6.87
C GLU A 42 16.15 14.08 -7.88
N GLY A 43 15.87 12.76 -7.95
CA GLY A 43 14.80 12.21 -8.77
C GLY A 43 13.44 12.74 -8.35
N THR A 44 13.11 12.68 -7.06
CA THR A 44 11.83 13.18 -6.54
C THR A 44 11.73 14.71 -6.66
N ALA A 45 12.84 15.45 -6.52
CA ALA A 45 12.87 16.89 -6.75
C ALA A 45 12.53 17.27 -8.21
N SER A 46 12.92 16.43 -9.17
CA SER A 46 12.74 16.68 -10.61
C SER A 46 11.45 16.07 -11.18
N ILE A 47 10.64 15.37 -10.39
CA ILE A 47 9.39 14.79 -10.83
C ILE A 47 8.40 15.91 -11.21
N PRO A 48 7.79 15.85 -12.42
CA PRO A 48 6.79 16.82 -12.82
C PRO A 48 5.55 16.79 -11.91
N GLY A 49 5.00 17.95 -11.55
CA GLY A 49 3.86 18.08 -10.62
C GLY A 49 2.65 17.23 -10.99
N TRP A 50 2.35 17.06 -12.30
CA TRP A 50 1.22 16.23 -12.74
C TRP A 50 1.29 14.77 -12.27
N ARG A 51 2.50 14.24 -12.02
CA ARG A 51 2.67 12.87 -11.50
C ARG A 51 2.18 12.76 -10.06
N TYR A 52 2.42 13.78 -9.25
CA TYR A 52 1.90 13.86 -7.87
C TYR A 52 0.38 14.06 -7.88
N ASP A 53 -0.12 14.94 -8.77
CA ASP A 53 -1.57 15.15 -8.91
C ASP A 53 -2.29 13.86 -9.32
N LEU A 54 -1.72 13.11 -10.26
CA LEU A 54 -2.26 11.83 -10.69
C LEU A 54 -2.16 10.77 -9.58
N ALA A 55 -1.05 10.70 -8.84
CA ALA A 55 -0.90 9.79 -7.70
C ALA A 55 -1.96 10.07 -6.63
N MET A 56 -2.21 11.34 -6.32
CA MET A 56 -3.27 11.77 -5.40
C MET A 56 -4.66 11.40 -5.94
N ALA A 57 -4.94 11.66 -7.21
CA ALA A 57 -6.23 11.34 -7.82
C ALA A 57 -6.52 9.84 -7.82
N LEU A 58 -5.50 8.99 -8.05
CA LEU A 58 -5.61 7.53 -8.02
C LEU A 58 -5.84 6.96 -6.62
N ALA A 59 -5.43 7.66 -5.57
CA ALA A 59 -5.63 7.21 -4.19
C ALA A 59 -7.12 7.06 -3.83
N PHE A 60 -8.00 7.95 -4.31
CA PHE A 60 -9.43 7.92 -3.99
C PHE A 60 -10.16 6.70 -4.58
N PRO A 61 -10.13 6.44 -5.90
CA PRO A 61 -10.70 5.20 -6.41
C PRO A 61 -9.98 3.96 -5.85
N GLY A 62 -8.68 4.05 -5.61
CA GLY A 62 -7.89 2.99 -5.03
C GLY A 62 -8.44 2.53 -3.68
N ILE A 63 -8.66 3.46 -2.73
CA ILE A 63 -9.16 3.10 -1.40
C ILE A 63 -10.59 2.54 -1.44
N ILE A 64 -11.44 3.04 -2.33
CA ILE A 64 -12.81 2.53 -2.52
C ILE A 64 -12.76 1.07 -3.01
N LEU A 65 -11.94 0.80 -4.03
CA LEU A 65 -11.78 -0.53 -4.59
C LEU A 65 -11.14 -1.51 -3.60
N TYR A 66 -10.18 -1.06 -2.80
CA TYR A 66 -9.65 -1.81 -1.65
C TYR A 66 -10.74 -2.17 -0.66
N GLY A 67 -11.55 -1.18 -0.28
CA GLY A 67 -12.65 -1.38 0.65
C GLY A 67 -13.61 -2.46 0.15
N ILE A 68 -14.05 -2.39 -1.10
CA ILE A 68 -14.92 -3.40 -1.72
C ILE A 68 -14.32 -4.80 -1.58
N ALA A 69 -13.03 -4.95 -1.88
CA ALA A 69 -12.36 -6.24 -1.81
C ALA A 69 -12.18 -6.74 -0.38
N LEU A 70 -11.62 -5.91 0.51
CA LEU A 70 -11.35 -6.29 1.90
C LEU A 70 -12.64 -6.63 2.68
N PHE A 71 -13.71 -5.84 2.49
CA PHE A 71 -15.00 -6.18 3.08
C PHE A 71 -15.64 -7.43 2.47
N SER A 72 -15.38 -7.72 1.19
CA SER A 72 -15.87 -8.96 0.57
C SER A 72 -15.18 -10.21 1.13
N VAL A 73 -13.90 -10.10 1.53
CA VAL A 73 -13.12 -11.19 2.14
C VAL A 73 -13.77 -11.72 3.42
N GLN A 74 -14.48 -10.89 4.18
CA GLN A 74 -15.19 -11.33 5.39
C GLN A 74 -16.21 -12.45 5.14
N SER A 75 -16.75 -12.54 3.92
CA SER A 75 -17.72 -13.61 3.57
C SER A 75 -17.13 -15.01 3.61
N TYR A 76 -15.82 -15.13 3.64
CA TYR A 76 -15.09 -16.39 3.72
C TYR A 76 -14.78 -16.83 5.16
N ILE A 77 -15.11 -16.00 6.16
CA ILE A 77 -14.96 -16.32 7.58
C ILE A 77 -16.17 -17.12 8.03
N LYS A 78 -15.93 -18.30 8.64
CA LYS A 78 -16.99 -19.24 9.03
C LYS A 78 -17.83 -18.74 10.19
N ASN A 79 -17.20 -18.10 11.19
CA ASN A 79 -17.84 -17.70 12.43
C ASN A 79 -18.26 -16.23 12.38
N GLU A 80 -19.48 -15.92 12.83
CA GLU A 80 -20.02 -14.56 12.81
C GLU A 80 -19.25 -13.58 13.72
N LYS A 81 -18.81 -14.04 14.91
CA LYS A 81 -18.02 -13.22 15.84
C LYS A 81 -16.72 -12.78 15.18
N GLU A 82 -15.99 -13.72 14.55
CA GLU A 82 -14.74 -13.46 13.87
C GLU A 82 -14.95 -12.54 12.64
N ARG A 83 -16.09 -12.70 11.96
CA ARG A 83 -16.48 -11.85 10.83
C ARG A 83 -16.69 -10.40 11.26
N LYS A 84 -17.38 -10.19 12.41
CA LYS A 84 -17.59 -8.85 12.98
C LYS A 84 -16.26 -8.20 13.37
N ILE A 85 -15.34 -8.94 14.02
CA ILE A 85 -14.01 -8.43 14.38
C ILE A 85 -13.26 -8.00 13.11
N TYR A 86 -13.21 -8.86 12.09
CA TYR A 86 -12.55 -8.55 10.82
C TYR A 86 -13.17 -7.33 10.13
N HIS A 87 -14.50 -7.19 10.19
CA HIS A 87 -15.22 -6.03 9.66
C HIS A 87 -14.75 -4.73 10.31
N TYR A 88 -14.69 -4.68 11.65
CA TYR A 88 -14.24 -3.49 12.36
C TYR A 88 -12.76 -3.17 12.10
N LEU A 89 -11.90 -4.18 12.03
CA LEU A 89 -10.50 -3.99 11.69
C LEU A 89 -10.34 -3.34 10.30
N ASN A 90 -11.13 -3.78 9.31
CA ASN A 90 -11.14 -3.13 7.99
C ASN A 90 -11.64 -1.68 8.04
N ALA A 91 -12.71 -1.42 8.77
CA ALA A 91 -13.26 -0.07 8.91
C ALA A 91 -12.23 0.88 9.54
N PHE A 92 -11.51 0.42 10.58
CA PHE A 92 -10.44 1.20 11.22
C PHE A 92 -9.21 1.37 10.35
N GLY A 93 -8.85 0.36 9.55
CA GLY A 93 -7.62 0.35 8.76
C GLY A 93 -7.68 1.19 7.48
N LEU A 94 -8.84 1.30 6.83
CA LEU A 94 -8.93 1.95 5.51
C LEU A 94 -8.72 3.46 5.55
N THR A 95 -9.25 4.17 6.55
CA THR A 95 -9.10 5.63 6.67
C THR A 95 -7.65 6.05 6.90
N PRO A 96 -6.91 5.45 7.86
CA PRO A 96 -5.49 5.74 8.02
C PRO A 96 -4.66 5.46 6.77
N TRP A 97 -5.03 4.47 5.98
CA TRP A 97 -4.30 4.10 4.76
C TRP A 97 -4.25 5.24 3.76
N ILE A 98 -5.41 5.83 3.43
CA ILE A 98 -5.42 6.99 2.52
C ILE A 98 -4.68 8.19 3.14
N ALA A 99 -4.81 8.42 4.45
CA ALA A 99 -4.15 9.51 5.14
C ALA A 99 -2.61 9.40 5.03
N LEU A 100 -2.05 8.20 5.21
CA LEU A 100 -0.62 7.97 5.08
C LEU A 100 -0.12 8.22 3.66
N HIS A 101 -0.85 7.74 2.66
CA HIS A 101 -0.49 7.93 1.25
C HIS A 101 -0.51 9.43 0.87
N LEU A 102 -1.56 10.15 1.25
CA LEU A 102 -1.65 11.60 1.01
C LEU A 102 -0.56 12.38 1.73
N PHE A 103 -0.17 11.97 2.94
CA PHE A 103 0.91 12.57 3.69
C PHE A 103 2.25 12.55 2.92
N TYR A 104 2.61 11.40 2.37
CA TYR A 104 3.82 11.30 1.54
C TYR A 104 3.72 12.15 0.27
N ILE A 105 2.60 12.11 -0.45
CA ILE A 105 2.39 12.90 -1.66
C ILE A 105 2.53 14.39 -1.37
N MET A 106 1.94 14.88 -0.28
CA MET A 106 2.00 16.29 0.08
C MET A 106 3.43 16.76 0.33
N ILE A 107 4.24 16.00 1.06
CA ILE A 107 5.65 16.36 1.30
C ILE A 107 6.46 16.35 0.00
N LEU A 108 6.26 15.33 -0.84
CA LEU A 108 6.96 15.22 -2.13
C LEU A 108 6.55 16.33 -3.11
N THR A 109 5.27 16.69 -3.14
CA THR A 109 4.77 17.81 -3.93
C THR A 109 5.42 19.12 -3.49
N LEU A 110 5.46 19.36 -2.17
CA LEU A 110 6.13 20.54 -1.62
C LEU A 110 7.61 20.55 -1.98
N PHE A 111 8.30 19.41 -1.83
CA PHE A 111 9.70 19.27 -2.13
C PHE A 111 10.01 19.55 -3.61
N SER A 112 9.25 18.95 -4.52
CA SER A 112 9.39 19.20 -5.97
C SER A 112 9.10 20.66 -6.33
N TRP A 113 8.03 21.24 -5.78
CA TRP A 113 7.70 22.64 -6.01
C TRP A 113 8.80 23.59 -5.54
N MET A 114 9.34 23.41 -4.33
CA MET A 114 10.42 24.25 -3.81
C MET A 114 11.69 24.14 -4.67
N ASN A 115 12.04 22.96 -5.15
CA ASN A 115 13.20 22.77 -6.04
C ASN A 115 12.98 23.40 -7.43
N GLY A 116 11.73 23.47 -7.91
CA GLY A 116 11.38 24.12 -9.19
C GLY A 116 11.23 25.63 -9.11
N THR A 117 11.42 26.24 -7.94
CA THR A 117 11.20 27.66 -7.69
C THR A 117 12.42 28.30 -7.02
N GLY A 118 12.33 29.55 -6.59
CA GLY A 118 13.41 30.26 -5.87
C GLY A 118 13.73 29.72 -4.46
N TYR A 119 13.10 28.62 -4.01
CA TYR A 119 13.24 28.09 -2.66
C TYR A 119 14.04 26.79 -2.57
N ALA A 120 14.79 26.43 -3.61
CA ALA A 120 15.53 25.15 -3.66
C ALA A 120 16.50 24.95 -2.46
N ALA A 121 17.18 26.03 -2.01
CA ALA A 121 18.08 25.93 -0.86
C ALA A 121 17.39 25.59 0.46
N GLN A 122 16.09 25.86 0.59
CA GLN A 122 15.29 25.57 1.77
C GLN A 122 14.49 24.26 1.66
N ALA A 123 14.45 23.62 0.47
CA ALA A 123 13.60 22.47 0.20
C ALA A 123 13.89 21.29 1.16
N ILE A 124 15.14 20.91 1.35
CA ILE A 124 15.53 19.84 2.28
C ILE A 124 15.16 20.18 3.72
N PRO A 125 15.64 21.28 4.35
CA PRO A 125 15.36 21.52 5.76
C PRO A 125 13.87 21.71 6.05
N VAL A 126 13.10 22.29 5.13
CA VAL A 126 11.64 22.45 5.30
C VAL A 126 10.93 21.09 5.23
N CYS A 127 11.20 20.28 4.21
CA CYS A 127 10.53 19.00 4.04
C CYS A 127 10.95 17.97 5.09
N GLU A 128 12.22 17.94 5.49
CA GLU A 128 12.68 17.10 6.60
C GLU A 128 12.11 17.55 7.96
N GLY A 129 12.02 18.85 8.18
CA GLY A 129 11.38 19.41 9.37
C GLY A 129 9.91 19.03 9.46
N LEU A 130 9.15 19.18 8.37
CA LEU A 130 7.75 18.77 8.27
C LEU A 130 7.58 17.26 8.49
N TYR A 131 8.41 16.45 7.83
CA TYR A 131 8.41 15.01 8.02
C TYR A 131 8.69 14.62 9.47
N SER A 132 9.69 15.21 10.09
CA SER A 132 10.04 14.95 11.51
C SER A 132 8.87 15.25 12.45
N GLN A 133 8.19 16.39 12.25
CA GLN A 133 7.04 16.79 13.07
C GLN A 133 5.84 15.84 12.94
N LEU A 134 5.64 15.25 11.75
CA LEU A 134 4.47 14.44 11.44
C LEU A 134 4.75 12.94 11.36
N SER A 135 6.01 12.51 11.51
CA SER A 135 6.41 11.09 11.37
C SER A 135 5.72 10.14 12.36
N TRP A 136 5.19 10.64 13.46
CA TRP A 136 4.38 9.87 14.41
C TRP A 136 3.10 9.30 13.76
N LEU A 137 2.61 9.89 12.67
CA LEU A 137 1.47 9.36 11.92
C LEU A 137 1.77 7.97 11.34
N ILE A 138 3.02 7.70 10.96
CA ILE A 138 3.41 6.43 10.34
C ILE A 138 3.12 5.24 11.28
N PRO A 139 3.71 5.14 12.49
CA PRO A 139 3.41 4.02 13.36
C PRO A 139 1.95 3.95 13.82
N VAL A 140 1.25 5.09 13.91
CA VAL A 140 -0.18 5.10 14.24
C VAL A 140 -1.01 4.50 13.09
N THR A 141 -0.77 4.93 11.85
CA THR A 141 -1.51 4.43 10.68
C THR A 141 -1.19 2.96 10.41
N GLU A 142 0.08 2.56 10.50
CA GLU A 142 0.48 1.16 10.37
C GLU A 142 -0.15 0.30 11.46
N GLY A 143 -0.15 0.77 12.72
CA GLY A 143 -0.80 0.10 13.85
C GLY A 143 -2.30 -0.10 13.66
N MET A 144 -2.97 0.72 12.85
CA MET A 144 -4.38 0.55 12.49
C MET A 144 -4.59 -0.35 11.26
N MET A 145 -3.65 -0.37 10.33
CA MET A 145 -3.75 -1.15 9.08
C MET A 145 -3.31 -2.60 9.25
N LEU A 146 -2.16 -2.85 9.89
CA LEU A 146 -1.56 -4.18 10.01
C LEU A 146 -2.45 -5.21 10.71
N PRO A 147 -3.24 -4.87 11.74
CA PRO A 147 -4.12 -5.84 12.41
C PRO A 147 -5.07 -6.56 11.48
N VAL A 148 -5.51 -5.96 10.36
CA VAL A 148 -6.35 -6.60 9.35
C VAL A 148 -5.70 -7.87 8.81
N PHE A 149 -4.42 -7.77 8.42
CA PHE A 149 -3.67 -8.87 7.82
C PHE A 149 -3.18 -9.87 8.85
N ILE A 150 -2.78 -9.41 10.04
CA ILE A 150 -2.41 -10.28 11.17
C ILE A 150 -3.62 -11.13 11.58
N TYR A 151 -4.78 -10.52 11.68
CA TYR A 151 -6.00 -11.22 12.05
C TYR A 151 -6.45 -12.20 10.95
N TRP A 152 -6.32 -11.81 9.69
CA TRP A 152 -6.58 -12.71 8.57
C TRP A 152 -5.66 -13.94 8.59
N PHE A 153 -4.37 -13.76 8.86
CA PHE A 153 -3.41 -14.85 9.04
C PHE A 153 -3.87 -15.80 10.14
N TYR A 154 -4.21 -15.26 11.31
CA TYR A 154 -4.73 -16.05 12.42
C TYR A 154 -5.98 -16.85 12.03
N LEU A 155 -6.94 -16.24 11.36
CA LEU A 155 -8.16 -16.91 10.91
C LEU A 155 -7.87 -18.07 9.94
N GLN A 156 -6.92 -17.90 9.04
CA GLN A 156 -6.54 -18.95 8.09
C GLN A 156 -5.83 -20.12 8.79
N ILE A 157 -4.78 -19.85 9.56
CA ILE A 157 -4.00 -20.91 10.22
C ILE A 157 -4.84 -21.68 11.25
N SER A 158 -5.80 -21.01 11.89
CA SER A 158 -6.75 -21.62 12.82
C SER A 158 -7.89 -22.37 12.13
N GLY A 159 -7.95 -22.39 10.79
CA GLY A 159 -9.01 -23.05 10.03
C GLY A 159 -10.39 -22.38 10.15
N LYS A 160 -10.45 -21.11 10.55
CA LYS A 160 -11.68 -20.32 10.73
C LYS A 160 -12.19 -19.71 9.42
N THR A 161 -11.49 -19.92 8.31
CA THR A 161 -11.92 -19.54 6.97
C THR A 161 -12.29 -20.78 6.14
N ILE A 162 -12.95 -20.55 4.99
CA ILE A 162 -13.20 -21.63 4.03
C ILE A 162 -11.94 -22.03 3.24
N PHE A 163 -10.88 -21.22 3.31
CA PHE A 163 -9.61 -21.50 2.66
C PHE A 163 -8.81 -22.55 3.46
N PRO A 164 -7.98 -23.37 2.80
CA PRO A 164 -7.12 -24.31 3.49
C PRO A 164 -6.04 -23.58 4.29
N LYS A 165 -5.60 -24.19 5.39
CA LYS A 165 -4.63 -23.58 6.33
C LYS A 165 -3.32 -23.15 5.67
N TRP A 166 -2.85 -23.88 4.67
CA TRP A 166 -1.60 -23.54 3.97
C TRP A 166 -1.66 -22.18 3.27
N MET A 167 -2.87 -21.68 2.89
CA MET A 167 -3.01 -20.36 2.32
C MET A 167 -2.68 -19.22 3.32
N ALA A 168 -2.51 -19.51 4.61
CA ALA A 168 -1.97 -18.54 5.54
C ALA A 168 -0.57 -18.05 5.11
N PHE A 169 0.22 -18.93 4.48
CA PHE A 169 1.55 -18.58 3.97
C PHE A 169 1.53 -17.66 2.73
N THR A 170 0.37 -17.44 2.13
CA THR A 170 0.17 -16.42 1.10
C THR A 170 -0.38 -15.10 1.65
N ASN A 171 -0.27 -14.87 2.96
CA ASN A 171 -0.70 -13.63 3.60
C ASN A 171 0.10 -12.43 3.07
N VAL A 172 -0.57 -11.29 2.98
CA VAL A 172 0.02 -10.03 2.48
C VAL A 172 1.33 -9.69 3.18
N LEU A 173 1.43 -9.84 4.51
CA LEU A 173 2.64 -9.50 5.27
C LEU A 173 3.81 -10.43 4.94
N LEU A 174 3.55 -11.71 4.67
CA LEU A 174 4.59 -12.67 4.28
C LEU A 174 5.07 -12.40 2.84
N ILE A 175 4.15 -12.09 1.93
CA ILE A 175 4.49 -11.68 0.56
C ILE A 175 5.30 -10.38 0.60
N PHE A 176 4.86 -9.39 1.38
CA PHE A 176 5.59 -8.14 1.58
C PHE A 176 7.02 -8.38 2.08
N GLY A 177 7.18 -9.22 3.11
CA GLY A 177 8.50 -9.59 3.62
C GLY A 177 9.38 -10.23 2.55
N ALA A 178 8.85 -11.16 1.75
CA ALA A 178 9.57 -11.81 0.66
C ALA A 178 9.97 -10.81 -0.44
N LEU A 179 9.05 -9.93 -0.86
CA LEU A 179 9.36 -8.88 -1.83
C LEU A 179 10.35 -7.86 -1.28
N LYS A 180 10.28 -7.53 0.01
CA LYS A 180 11.26 -6.65 0.67
C LYS A 180 12.66 -7.28 0.67
N CYS A 181 12.77 -8.57 0.96
CA CYS A 181 14.05 -9.28 0.83
C CYS A 181 14.56 -9.25 -0.61
N LEU A 182 13.69 -9.39 -1.60
CA LEU A 182 14.08 -9.28 -3.02
C LEU A 182 14.66 -7.90 -3.34
N THR A 183 14.09 -6.79 -2.79
CA THR A 183 14.62 -5.45 -3.03
C THR A 183 16.05 -5.26 -2.52
N LEU A 184 16.49 -6.02 -1.50
CA LEU A 184 17.86 -5.98 -0.99
C LEU A 184 18.88 -6.56 -1.98
N LEU A 185 18.42 -7.41 -2.91
CA LEU A 185 19.24 -8.01 -3.96
C LEU A 185 19.26 -7.18 -5.25
N MET A 186 18.40 -6.18 -5.37
CA MET A 186 18.32 -5.33 -6.55
C MET A 186 19.42 -4.25 -6.53
N PRO A 187 20.01 -3.91 -7.69
CA PRO A 187 20.91 -2.78 -7.80
C PRO A 187 20.17 -1.48 -7.48
N ASP A 188 20.90 -0.48 -7.01
CA ASP A 188 20.35 0.86 -6.79
C ASP A 188 19.91 1.46 -8.13
N SER A 189 18.62 1.76 -8.27
CA SER A 189 17.99 2.17 -9.53
C SER A 189 16.63 2.80 -9.30
N ALA A 190 16.16 3.58 -10.27
CA ALA A 190 14.79 4.12 -10.28
C ALA A 190 13.73 3.02 -10.17
N PHE A 191 13.97 1.85 -10.78
CA PHE A 191 13.09 0.69 -10.67
C PHE A 191 12.99 0.19 -9.22
N ARG A 192 14.16 -0.01 -8.55
CA ARG A 192 14.18 -0.44 -7.14
C ARG A 192 13.46 0.56 -6.25
N LEU A 193 13.64 1.85 -6.49
CA LEU A 193 12.99 2.91 -5.70
C LEU A 193 11.47 2.84 -5.85
N GLY A 194 10.93 2.81 -7.07
CA GLY A 194 9.50 2.67 -7.35
C GLY A 194 8.93 1.38 -6.76
N PHE A 195 9.58 0.24 -7.01
CA PHE A 195 9.16 -1.06 -6.50
C PHE A 195 9.14 -1.11 -4.96
N THR A 196 10.16 -0.56 -4.30
CA THR A 196 10.23 -0.55 -2.82
C THR A 196 9.09 0.25 -2.19
N ASN A 197 8.66 1.33 -2.83
CA ASN A 197 7.57 2.16 -2.31
C ASN A 197 6.18 1.56 -2.61
N GLY A 198 6.02 0.80 -3.68
CA GLY A 198 4.78 0.09 -4.03
C GLY A 198 4.58 -1.26 -3.34
N LEU A 199 5.52 -1.76 -2.53
CA LEU A 199 5.56 -3.14 -2.00
C LEU A 199 4.27 -3.62 -1.36
N MET A 200 3.55 -2.77 -0.61
CA MET A 200 2.29 -3.17 0.02
C MET A 200 1.22 -3.44 -1.04
N SER A 201 1.10 -2.55 -2.02
CA SER A 201 0.14 -2.69 -3.13
C SER A 201 0.45 -3.91 -3.98
N GLU A 202 1.71 -4.14 -4.31
CA GLU A 202 2.18 -5.30 -5.08
C GLU A 202 1.91 -6.61 -4.34
N SER A 203 2.16 -6.64 -3.03
CA SER A 203 1.85 -7.79 -2.17
C SER A 203 0.36 -8.11 -2.15
N MET A 204 -0.48 -7.09 -2.13
CA MET A 204 -1.93 -7.24 -2.16
C MET A 204 -2.44 -7.68 -3.55
N VAL A 205 -1.83 -7.21 -4.65
CA VAL A 205 -2.13 -7.74 -6.01
C VAL A 205 -1.93 -9.24 -6.03
N ILE A 206 -0.77 -9.71 -5.56
CA ILE A 206 -0.44 -11.14 -5.50
C ILE A 206 -1.45 -11.90 -4.62
N TRP A 207 -1.74 -11.36 -3.45
CA TRP A 207 -2.68 -11.96 -2.50
C TRP A 207 -4.09 -12.11 -3.09
N PHE A 208 -4.66 -11.04 -3.65
CA PHE A 208 -5.99 -11.09 -4.27
C PHE A 208 -6.01 -12.03 -5.48
N ALA A 209 -4.95 -12.04 -6.28
CA ALA A 209 -4.84 -12.94 -7.44
C ALA A 209 -4.84 -14.42 -6.98
N ILE A 210 -4.07 -14.77 -5.95
CA ILE A 210 -4.04 -16.13 -5.40
C ILE A 210 -5.43 -16.53 -4.87
N MET A 211 -6.10 -15.65 -4.12
CA MET A 211 -7.44 -15.93 -3.61
C MET A 211 -8.46 -16.13 -4.74
N MET A 212 -8.40 -15.30 -5.78
CA MET A 212 -9.26 -15.40 -6.96
C MET A 212 -9.04 -16.70 -7.71
N ILE A 213 -7.77 -17.08 -7.97
CA ILE A 213 -7.41 -18.32 -8.66
C ILE A 213 -7.87 -19.54 -7.86
N TYR A 214 -7.63 -19.55 -6.54
CA TYR A 214 -8.06 -20.63 -5.69
C TYR A 214 -9.59 -20.80 -5.75
N ARG A 215 -10.34 -19.72 -5.64
CA ARG A 215 -11.81 -19.75 -5.68
C ARG A 215 -12.37 -20.19 -7.04
N SER A 216 -11.68 -19.86 -8.13
CA SER A 216 -12.12 -20.29 -9.47
C SER A 216 -11.93 -21.80 -9.71
N LYS A 217 -10.96 -22.43 -9.02
CA LYS A 217 -10.66 -23.86 -9.10
C LYS A 217 -11.44 -24.73 -8.12
N SER A 218 -11.94 -24.14 -7.02
CA SER A 218 -12.66 -24.84 -5.96
C SER A 218 -14.16 -24.99 -6.30
N LYS A 219 -14.44 -25.61 -7.46
CA LYS A 219 -15.79 -25.97 -7.91
C LYS A 219 -16.21 -27.32 -7.34
#